data_31114cdcd4514444b659aaae0b024691
#
_entry.id   31114cdcd4514444b659aaae0b024691
#
_cell.length_a   1.000
_cell.length_b   1.000
_cell.length_c   1.000
_cell.angle_alpha   90.00
_cell.angle_beta   90.00
_cell.angle_gamma   90.00
#
_symmetry.space_group_name_H-M   'P 1'
#
loop_
_entity.id
_entity.type
_entity.pdbx_description
1 polymer ?
#
loop_
_entity_poly.entity_id
_entity_poly.type
_entity_poly.pdbx_seq_one_letter_code
_entity_poly.pdbx_strand_id
1 'polypeptide(L)'
;MTKSGRRLIDAAREAVAIARGEKKPARLHIPPEIDVRSIRLKLELSQDDFAAEFGFTANQIKDWEQGRSRPLGGVRAYLIIIQKDPKTVLKILRDAAKVHGKRAA
;
A
#
# COMPACT_ATOMS: atom_id res chain seq x y z
N MET A 1 0.18 -14.46 -15.43
CA MET A 1 0.47 -13.45 -14.40
C MET A 1 1.66 -12.61 -14.82
N THR A 2 1.62 -11.31 -14.66
CA THR A 2 2.73 -10.42 -14.96
C THR A 2 3.86 -10.60 -13.94
N LYS A 3 5.09 -10.19 -14.29
CA LYS A 3 6.20 -10.19 -13.34
C LYS A 3 5.89 -9.40 -12.07
N SER A 4 5.20 -8.27 -12.19
CA SER A 4 4.81 -7.42 -11.05
C SER A 4 3.84 -8.14 -10.11
N GLY A 5 2.85 -8.84 -10.65
CA GLY A 5 1.89 -9.60 -9.85
C GLY A 5 2.55 -10.76 -9.12
N ARG A 6 3.50 -11.43 -9.78
CA ARG A 6 4.25 -12.54 -9.17
C ARG A 6 5.14 -12.05 -8.02
N ARG A 7 5.84 -10.93 -8.20
CA ARG A 7 6.66 -10.32 -7.15
C ARG A 7 5.83 -9.93 -5.93
N LEU A 8 4.63 -9.42 -6.16
CA LEU A 8 3.72 -9.06 -5.08
C LEU A 8 3.29 -10.29 -4.27
N ILE A 9 2.94 -11.37 -4.95
CA ILE A 9 2.57 -12.63 -4.30
C ILE A 9 3.74 -13.20 -3.50
N ASP A 10 4.93 -13.20 -4.08
CA ASP A 10 6.14 -13.71 -3.42
C ASP A 10 6.46 -12.90 -2.16
N ALA A 11 6.36 -11.56 -2.24
CA ALA A 11 6.56 -10.68 -1.09
C ALA A 11 5.55 -10.96 0.02
N ALA A 12 4.27 -11.18 -0.33
CA ALA A 12 3.23 -11.49 0.63
C ALA A 12 3.47 -12.85 1.31
N ARG A 13 3.90 -13.85 0.55
CA ARG A 13 4.24 -15.18 1.10
C ARG A 13 5.41 -15.09 2.07
N GLU A 14 6.43 -14.33 1.73
CA GLU A 14 7.60 -14.15 2.59
C GLU A 14 7.20 -13.45 3.89
N ALA A 15 6.37 -12.42 3.82
CA ALA A 15 5.87 -11.72 5.00
C ALA A 15 5.10 -12.65 5.94
N VAL A 16 4.27 -13.54 5.39
CA VAL A 16 3.53 -14.55 6.17
C VAL A 16 4.49 -15.54 6.83
N ALA A 17 5.48 -16.02 6.10
CA ALA A 17 6.48 -16.95 6.63
C ALA A 17 7.26 -16.33 7.78
N ILE A 18 7.66 -15.07 7.68
CA ILE A 18 8.34 -14.34 8.76
C ILE A 18 7.43 -14.22 9.98
N ALA A 19 6.16 -13.84 9.78
CA ALA A 19 5.18 -13.68 10.85
C ALA A 19 4.91 -15.00 11.59
N ARG A 20 5.02 -16.14 10.91
CA ARG A 20 4.86 -17.47 11.50
C ARG A 20 6.12 -18.02 12.17
N GLY A 21 7.24 -17.30 12.09
CA GLY A 21 8.53 -17.76 12.60
C GLY A 21 9.18 -18.83 11.75
N GLU A 22 8.70 -19.07 10.54
CA GLU A 22 9.23 -20.06 9.62
C GLU A 22 10.51 -19.60 8.90
N LYS A 23 10.71 -18.29 8.88
CA LYS A 23 11.85 -17.67 8.21
C LYS A 23 12.35 -16.48 9.02
N LYS A 24 13.67 -16.33 9.11
CA LYS A 24 14.26 -15.14 9.72
C LYS A 24 13.97 -13.92 8.87
N PRO A 25 13.63 -12.75 9.47
CA PRO A 25 13.42 -11.53 8.70
C PRO A 25 14.66 -11.19 7.89
N ALA A 26 14.52 -11.17 6.56
CA ALA A 26 15.53 -10.58 5.70
C ALA A 26 15.47 -9.07 5.89
N ARG A 27 16.62 -8.39 5.75
CA ARG A 27 16.62 -6.93 5.75
C ARG A 27 15.91 -6.46 4.48
N LEU A 28 14.67 -6.02 4.65
CA LEU A 28 13.96 -5.36 3.57
C LEU A 28 14.51 -3.95 3.43
N HIS A 29 15.05 -3.67 2.26
CA HIS A 29 15.47 -2.32 1.96
C HIS A 29 14.25 -1.50 1.55
N ILE A 30 13.61 -0.91 2.55
CA ILE A 30 12.52 0.04 2.30
C ILE A 30 13.14 1.43 2.27
N PRO A 31 13.06 2.17 1.16
CA PRO A 31 13.61 3.51 1.10
C PRO A 31 13.12 4.36 2.26
N PRO A 32 14.00 5.14 2.91
CA PRO A 32 13.61 5.98 4.04
C PRO A 32 12.67 7.11 3.63
N GLU A 33 12.72 7.53 2.38
CA GLU A 33 11.88 8.58 1.85
C GLU A 33 11.05 8.07 0.69
N ILE A 34 9.75 8.38 0.73
CA ILE A 34 8.81 8.07 -0.32
C ILE A 34 8.07 9.34 -0.67
N ASP A 35 8.06 9.67 -1.96
CA ASP A 35 7.35 10.84 -2.46
C ASP A 35 5.88 10.50 -2.69
N VAL A 36 5.07 10.67 -1.65
CA VAL A 36 3.64 10.39 -1.68
C VAL A 36 2.92 11.23 -2.74
N ARG A 37 3.31 12.49 -2.86
CA ARG A 37 2.71 13.39 -3.86
C ARG A 37 2.94 12.87 -5.27
N SER A 38 4.15 12.42 -5.58
CA SER A 38 4.49 11.88 -6.89
C SER A 38 3.67 10.64 -7.23
N ILE A 39 3.51 9.74 -6.26
CA ILE A 39 2.67 8.54 -6.42
C ILE A 39 1.24 8.94 -6.74
N ARG A 40 0.70 9.87 -5.97
CA ARG A 40 -0.67 10.35 -6.13
C ARG A 40 -0.90 11.02 -7.50
N LEU A 41 0.00 11.90 -7.89
CA LEU A 41 -0.12 12.64 -9.15
C LEU A 41 -0.05 11.73 -10.38
N LYS A 42 0.74 10.67 -10.32
CA LYS A 42 0.78 9.68 -11.41
C LYS A 42 -0.54 8.95 -11.59
N LEU A 43 -1.32 8.84 -10.52
CA LEU A 43 -2.65 8.24 -10.57
C LEU A 43 -3.75 9.26 -10.89
N GLU A 44 -3.38 10.52 -11.04
CA GLU A 44 -4.32 11.62 -11.34
C GLU A 44 -5.42 11.75 -10.30
N LEU A 45 -5.07 11.52 -9.02
CA LEU A 45 -6.02 11.59 -7.91
C LEU A 45 -5.76 12.82 -7.05
N SER A 46 -6.84 13.39 -6.50
CA SER A 46 -6.74 14.40 -5.45
C SER A 46 -6.25 13.78 -4.15
N GLN A 47 -5.88 14.59 -3.17
CA GLN A 47 -5.51 14.11 -1.84
C GLN A 47 -6.66 13.33 -1.20
N ASP A 48 -7.88 13.85 -1.30
CA ASP A 48 -9.07 13.20 -0.74
C ASP A 48 -9.36 11.87 -1.43
N ASP A 49 -9.29 11.84 -2.75
CA ASP A 49 -9.57 10.63 -3.53
C ASP A 49 -8.51 9.56 -3.30
N PHE A 50 -7.24 9.95 -3.26
CA PHE A 50 -6.15 9.01 -2.97
C PHE A 50 -6.33 8.39 -1.58
N ALA A 51 -6.64 9.20 -0.59
CA ALA A 51 -6.89 8.73 0.77
C ALA A 51 -8.06 7.75 0.80
N ALA A 52 -9.19 8.10 0.19
CA ALA A 52 -10.37 7.26 0.15
C ALA A 52 -10.13 5.93 -0.56
N GLU A 53 -9.42 5.95 -1.69
CA GLU A 53 -9.16 4.75 -2.49
C GLU A 53 -8.25 3.75 -1.77
N PHE A 54 -7.24 4.22 -1.05
CA PHE A 54 -6.20 3.37 -0.48
C PHE A 54 -6.27 3.21 1.04
N GLY A 55 -7.28 3.78 1.68
CA GLY A 55 -7.49 3.57 3.12
C GLY A 55 -6.72 4.51 4.04
N PHE A 56 -6.37 5.67 3.56
CA PHE A 56 -5.73 6.73 4.37
C PHE A 56 -6.74 7.80 4.74
N THR A 57 -6.35 8.73 5.60
CA THR A 57 -7.09 9.98 5.81
C THR A 57 -6.47 11.09 4.97
N ALA A 58 -7.27 12.07 4.58
CA ALA A 58 -6.78 13.21 3.84
C ALA A 58 -5.69 13.97 4.63
N ASN A 59 -5.84 14.05 5.95
CA ASN A 59 -4.83 14.68 6.81
C ASN A 59 -3.50 13.96 6.80
N GLN A 60 -3.50 12.62 6.78
CA GLN A 60 -2.27 11.84 6.63
C GLN A 60 -1.55 12.20 5.33
N ILE A 61 -2.28 12.23 4.23
CA ILE A 61 -1.70 12.55 2.92
C ILE A 61 -1.11 13.97 2.93
N LYS A 62 -1.85 14.94 3.45
CA LYS A 62 -1.38 16.33 3.56
C LYS A 62 -0.11 16.44 4.41
N ASP A 63 -0.09 15.77 5.55
CA ASP A 63 1.05 15.81 6.46
C ASP A 63 2.30 15.20 5.82
N TRP A 64 2.15 14.06 5.13
CA TRP A 64 3.27 13.42 4.44
C TRP A 64 3.78 14.26 3.28
N GLU A 65 2.88 14.86 2.50
CA GLU A 65 3.29 15.71 1.36
C GLU A 65 3.96 17.00 1.81
N GLN A 66 3.58 17.52 2.97
CA GLN A 66 4.15 18.76 3.54
C GLN A 66 5.35 18.49 4.45
N GLY A 67 5.70 17.25 4.68
CA GLY A 67 6.84 16.90 5.54
C GLY A 67 6.60 17.05 7.03
N ARG A 68 5.35 17.19 7.47
CA ARG A 68 5.00 17.28 8.90
C ARG A 68 5.14 15.95 9.63
N SER A 69 4.92 14.85 8.92
CA SER A 69 5.13 13.51 9.43
C SER A 69 5.62 12.62 8.30
N ARG A 70 6.11 11.44 8.64
CA ARG A 70 6.61 10.47 7.67
C ARG A 70 5.84 9.17 7.80
N PRO A 71 5.55 8.50 6.67
CA PRO A 71 4.98 7.16 6.74
C PRO A 71 5.92 6.21 7.48
N LEU A 72 5.38 5.42 8.40
CA LEU A 72 6.16 4.40 9.11
C LEU A 72 6.44 3.19 8.21
N GLY A 73 7.33 2.30 8.65
CA GLY A 73 7.85 1.21 7.82
C GLY A 73 6.83 0.39 7.06
N GLY A 74 5.78 -0.10 7.74
CA GLY A 74 4.71 -0.86 7.09
C GLY A 74 3.90 -0.04 6.09
N VAL A 75 3.66 1.22 6.40
CA VAL A 75 2.95 2.15 5.50
C VAL A 75 3.81 2.49 4.29
N ARG A 76 5.13 2.67 4.49
CA ARG A 76 6.04 2.87 3.36
C ARG A 76 6.02 1.67 2.41
N ALA A 77 6.06 0.47 2.95
CA ALA A 77 5.97 -0.76 2.16
C ALA A 77 4.67 -0.79 1.34
N TYR A 78 3.55 -0.43 1.96
CA TYR A 78 2.26 -0.36 1.29
C TYR A 78 2.27 0.68 0.17
N LEU A 79 2.86 1.86 0.39
CA LEU A 79 2.98 2.91 -0.62
C LEU A 79 3.84 2.45 -1.82
N ILE A 80 4.87 1.66 -1.57
CA ILE A 80 5.69 1.07 -2.65
C ILE A 80 4.84 0.10 -3.48
N ILE A 81 4.03 -0.71 -2.84
CA ILE A 81 3.12 -1.65 -3.52
C ILE A 81 2.12 -0.89 -4.39
N ILE A 82 1.54 0.19 -3.85
CA ILE A 82 0.65 1.08 -4.63
C ILE A 82 1.38 1.65 -5.84
N GLN A 83 2.60 2.11 -5.65
CA GLN A 83 3.40 2.68 -6.73
C GLN A 83 3.66 1.67 -7.85
N LYS A 84 3.93 0.42 -7.49
CA LYS A 84 4.28 -0.63 -8.44
C LYS A 84 3.07 -1.19 -9.18
N ASP A 85 1.96 -1.39 -8.49
CA ASP A 85 0.77 -2.00 -9.09
C ASP A 85 -0.52 -1.51 -8.43
N PRO A 86 -0.90 -0.26 -8.69
CA PRO A 86 -2.07 0.34 -8.05
C PRO A 86 -3.37 -0.37 -8.43
N LYS A 87 -3.48 -0.90 -9.63
CA LYS A 87 -4.69 -1.58 -10.10
C LYS A 87 -4.97 -2.84 -9.32
N THR A 88 -3.94 -3.63 -9.04
CA THR A 88 -4.09 -4.86 -8.25
C THR A 88 -4.48 -4.52 -6.81
N VAL A 89 -3.86 -3.51 -6.22
CA VAL A 89 -4.21 -3.06 -4.87
C VAL A 89 -5.69 -2.65 -4.79
N LEU A 90 -6.14 -1.83 -5.73
CA LEU A 90 -7.54 -1.39 -5.76
C LEU A 90 -8.51 -2.56 -5.94
N LYS A 91 -8.16 -3.51 -6.80
CA LYS A 91 -8.99 -4.71 -6.99
C LYS A 91 -9.13 -5.50 -5.68
N ILE A 92 -8.03 -5.74 -5.00
CA ILE A 92 -8.03 -6.46 -3.73
C ILE A 92 -8.90 -5.74 -2.70
N LEU A 93 -8.74 -4.43 -2.58
CA LEU A 93 -9.50 -3.62 -1.63
C LEU A 93 -10.99 -3.60 -1.97
N ARG A 94 -11.35 -3.47 -3.24
CA ARG A 94 -12.74 -3.50 -3.70
C ARG A 94 -13.40 -4.85 -3.45
N ASP A 95 -12.68 -5.93 -3.72
CA ASP A 95 -13.19 -7.28 -3.48
C ASP A 95 -13.43 -7.51 -1.98
N ALA A 96 -12.52 -7.07 -1.13
CA ALA A 96 -12.70 -7.13 0.32
C ALA A 96 -13.91 -6.31 0.79
N ALA A 97 -14.09 -5.12 0.25
CA ALA A 97 -15.22 -4.25 0.59
C ALA A 97 -16.57 -4.87 0.18
N LYS A 98 -16.64 -5.53 -0.98
CA LYS A 98 -17.84 -6.22 -1.43
C LYS A 98 -18.24 -7.33 -0.49
N VAL A 99 -17.29 -8.13 0.00
CA VAL A 99 -17.56 -9.20 0.96
C VAL A 99 -18.12 -8.62 2.25
N HIS A 100 -17.53 -7.57 2.78
CA HIS A 100 -18.02 -6.91 4.00
C HIS A 100 -19.37 -6.23 3.77
N GLY A 101 -19.58 -5.61 2.63
CA GLY A 101 -20.86 -4.99 2.27
C GLY A 101 -22.00 -6.01 2.25
N LYS A 102 -21.80 -7.20 1.71
CA LYS A 102 -22.80 -8.27 1.72
C LYS A 102 -23.13 -8.75 3.12
N ARG A 103 -22.18 -8.79 4.03
CA ARG A 103 -22.41 -9.18 5.42
C ARG A 103 -23.12 -8.09 6.22
N ALA A 104 -22.90 -6.84 5.89
CA ALA A 104 -23.52 -5.71 6.56
C ALA A 104 -24.99 -5.52 6.15
N ALA A 105 -25.36 -6.02 4.98
CA ALA A 105 -26.74 -5.99 4.53
C ALA A 105 -27.57 -7.08 5.17
#